data_2bde3930331cdaeb5590d9531e71232c
#
_entry.id   2bde3930331cdaeb5590d9531e71232c
#
_cell.length_a   1.000
_cell.length_b   1.000
_cell.length_c   1.000
_cell.angle_alpha   90.00
_cell.angle_beta   90.00
_cell.angle_gamma   90.00
#
_symmetry.space_group_name_H-M   'P 1'
#
loop_
_entity.id
_entity.type
_entity.pdbx_description
1 polymer ?
#
loop_
_entity_poly.entity_id
_entity_poly.type
_entity_poly.pdbx_seq_one_letter_code
_entity_poly.pdbx_strand_id
1 'polypeptide(L)'
;MSIEQAHELAQTEENPKKIFIDVYTDWCGWCKRMDKATFQQPEVADYMNKHFYNVKFNAEQKEDITILNNTFKFVAQGQRGYHELAAALLNGKMSYPTVIFMNDKFEMLSPVPGYQEPVQFLKIANFFGSDVYRNTSWEEYVKQ
;
A
#
# COMPACT_ATOMS: atom_id res chain seq x y z
N MET A 1 -1.84 5.65 9.27
CA MET A 1 -3.13 5.20 9.86
C MET A 1 -3.31 3.70 9.68
N SER A 2 -4.25 3.11 10.38
CA SER A 2 -4.57 1.70 10.22
C SER A 2 -5.37 1.46 8.94
N ILE A 3 -5.42 0.20 8.51
CA ILE A 3 -6.21 -0.16 7.33
C ILE A 3 -7.71 0.04 7.58
N GLU A 4 -8.17 -0.21 8.81
CA GLU A 4 -9.56 0.01 9.19
C GLU A 4 -9.93 1.50 9.14
N GLN A 5 -9.03 2.37 9.62
CA GLN A 5 -9.23 3.83 9.54
C GLN A 5 -9.30 4.31 8.09
N ALA A 6 -8.42 3.82 7.23
CA ALA A 6 -8.43 4.20 5.81
C ALA A 6 -9.72 3.76 5.14
N HIS A 7 -10.16 2.54 5.42
CA HIS A 7 -11.41 2.00 4.89
C HIS A 7 -12.61 2.85 5.32
N GLU A 8 -12.66 3.23 6.61
CA GLU A 8 -13.75 4.06 7.13
C GLU A 8 -13.75 5.45 6.49
N LEU A 9 -12.58 6.09 6.39
CA LEU A 9 -12.48 7.41 5.76
C LEU A 9 -12.91 7.36 4.30
N ALA A 10 -12.53 6.32 3.58
CA ALA A 10 -12.91 6.16 2.19
C ALA A 10 -14.43 6.02 2.01
N GLN A 11 -15.13 5.50 3.02
CA GLN A 11 -16.57 5.34 2.96
C GLN A 11 -17.35 6.56 3.44
N THR A 12 -16.75 7.40 4.30
CA THR A 12 -17.47 8.47 4.98
C THR A 12 -17.15 9.86 4.46
N GLU A 13 -15.98 10.09 3.87
CA GLU A 13 -15.64 11.40 3.36
C GLU A 13 -16.34 11.69 2.04
N GLU A 14 -16.69 12.96 1.82
CA GLU A 14 -17.41 13.38 0.62
C GLU A 14 -16.58 13.18 -0.65
N ASN A 15 -15.29 13.53 -0.57
CA ASN A 15 -14.37 13.36 -1.69
C ASN A 15 -13.20 12.47 -1.24
N PRO A 16 -13.41 11.15 -1.16
CA PRO A 16 -12.41 10.27 -0.59
C PRO A 16 -11.17 10.16 -1.46
N LYS A 17 -10.03 10.01 -0.80
CA LYS A 17 -8.76 9.73 -1.45
C LYS A 17 -8.66 8.24 -1.78
N LYS A 18 -7.69 7.91 -2.63
CA LYS A 18 -7.29 6.51 -2.84
C LYS A 18 -6.50 6.02 -1.64
N ILE A 19 -6.29 4.72 -1.58
CA ILE A 19 -5.62 4.07 -0.45
C ILE A 19 -4.26 3.55 -0.92
N PHE A 20 -3.24 3.83 -0.13
CA PHE A 20 -1.89 3.32 -0.31
C PHE A 20 -1.51 2.47 0.88
N ILE A 21 -1.05 1.24 0.65
CA ILE A 21 -0.66 0.32 1.72
C ILE A 21 0.79 -0.08 1.54
N ASP A 22 1.62 0.25 2.53
CA ASP A 22 3.01 -0.20 2.61
C ASP A 22 3.03 -1.49 3.42
N VAL A 23 3.18 -2.62 2.73
CA VAL A 23 3.22 -3.94 3.36
C VAL A 23 4.66 -4.29 3.69
N TYR A 24 4.94 -4.45 4.97
CA TYR A 24 6.30 -4.66 5.47
C TYR A 24 6.34 -5.74 6.56
N THR A 25 7.54 -6.10 6.98
CA THR A 25 7.77 -6.89 8.19
C THR A 25 8.86 -6.23 9.02
N ASP A 26 8.93 -6.56 10.30
CA ASP A 26 9.90 -5.95 11.21
C ASP A 26 11.35 -6.34 10.89
N TRP A 27 11.55 -7.51 10.27
CA TRP A 27 12.88 -8.01 9.92
C TRP A 27 13.36 -7.57 8.53
N CYS A 28 12.53 -6.87 7.77
CA CYS A 28 12.82 -6.53 6.38
C CYS A 28 13.74 -5.31 6.28
N GLY A 29 15.02 -5.54 5.97
CA GLY A 29 15.99 -4.47 5.80
C GLY A 29 15.66 -3.50 4.66
N TRP A 30 15.19 -4.01 3.53
CA TRP A 30 14.80 -3.18 2.39
C TRP A 30 13.56 -2.33 2.68
N CYS A 31 12.64 -2.81 3.52
CA CYS A 31 11.49 -2.02 3.96
C CYS A 31 11.95 -0.80 4.78
N LYS A 32 12.89 -1.01 5.69
CA LYS A 32 13.45 0.05 6.51
C LYS A 32 14.21 1.06 5.66
N ARG A 33 14.94 0.57 4.67
CA ARG A 33 15.68 1.43 3.74
C ARG A 33 14.73 2.28 2.91
N MET A 34 13.63 1.71 2.41
CA MET A 34 12.64 2.44 1.62
C MET A 34 11.94 3.49 2.46
N ASP A 35 11.66 3.20 3.73
CA ASP A 35 11.11 4.19 4.66
C ASP A 35 11.99 5.44 4.73
N LYS A 36 13.31 5.26 4.91
CA LYS A 36 14.24 6.36 5.04
C LYS A 36 14.54 7.05 3.73
N ALA A 37 14.85 6.27 2.69
CA ALA A 37 15.35 6.81 1.44
C ALA A 37 14.25 7.37 0.55
N THR A 38 13.05 6.84 0.64
CA THR A 38 11.95 7.21 -0.25
C THR A 38 10.82 7.92 0.48
N PHE A 39 10.18 7.26 1.46
CA PHE A 39 8.97 7.80 2.07
C PHE A 39 9.20 9.04 2.95
N GLN A 40 10.41 9.22 3.48
CA GLN A 40 10.74 10.39 4.29
C GLN A 40 11.23 11.57 3.46
N GLN A 41 11.38 11.42 2.15
CA GLN A 41 11.70 12.56 1.30
C GLN A 41 10.51 13.53 1.28
N PRO A 42 10.73 14.85 1.46
CA PRO A 42 9.62 15.81 1.55
C PRO A 42 8.66 15.76 0.36
N GLU A 43 9.18 15.66 -0.85
CA GLU A 43 8.33 15.62 -2.05
C GLU A 43 7.43 14.39 -2.06
N VAL A 44 7.96 13.24 -1.62
CA VAL A 44 7.19 11.98 -1.56
C VAL A 44 6.14 12.08 -0.46
N ALA A 45 6.55 12.49 0.74
CA ALA A 45 5.64 12.59 1.88
C ALA A 45 4.49 13.56 1.58
N ASP A 46 4.81 14.73 1.02
CA ASP A 46 3.80 15.74 0.69
C ASP A 46 2.80 15.24 -0.35
N TYR A 47 3.29 14.60 -1.41
CA TYR A 47 2.44 14.04 -2.45
C TYR A 47 1.52 12.96 -1.88
N MET A 48 2.09 12.02 -1.14
CA MET A 48 1.34 10.89 -0.59
C MET A 48 0.29 11.35 0.43
N ASN A 49 0.62 12.31 1.29
CA ASN A 49 -0.33 12.83 2.26
C ASN A 49 -1.49 13.58 1.60
N LYS A 50 -1.22 14.24 0.48
CA LYS A 50 -2.24 14.99 -0.25
C LYS A 50 -3.21 14.08 -1.01
N HIS A 51 -2.72 13.00 -1.59
CA HIS A 51 -3.47 12.20 -2.56
C HIS A 51 -3.97 10.85 -2.05
N PHE A 52 -3.44 10.36 -0.93
CA PHE A 52 -3.76 9.01 -0.44
C PHE A 52 -4.04 8.98 1.04
N TYR A 53 -4.83 8.00 1.47
CA TYR A 53 -4.83 7.54 2.85
C TYR A 53 -3.67 6.56 2.97
N ASN A 54 -2.67 6.89 3.79
CA ASN A 54 -1.44 6.13 3.85
C ASN A 54 -1.47 5.15 5.01
N VAL A 55 -1.35 3.87 4.70
CA VAL A 55 -1.40 2.77 5.65
C VAL A 55 -0.05 2.07 5.69
N LYS A 56 0.48 1.85 6.90
CA LYS A 56 1.58 0.91 7.11
C LYS A 56 0.99 -0.37 7.68
N PHE A 57 1.21 -1.47 7.00
CA PHE A 57 0.65 -2.75 7.38
C PHE A 57 1.76 -3.78 7.59
N ASN A 58 1.95 -4.18 8.86
CA ASN A 58 2.88 -5.25 9.20
C ASN A 58 2.24 -6.59 8.84
N ALA A 59 2.81 -7.28 7.85
CA ALA A 59 2.28 -8.54 7.33
C ALA A 59 2.30 -9.66 8.37
N GLU A 60 2.99 -9.46 9.49
CA GLU A 60 3.09 -10.43 10.58
C GLU A 60 2.41 -9.95 11.86
N GLN A 61 1.58 -8.88 11.80
CA GLN A 61 0.87 -8.44 12.99
C GLN A 61 -0.10 -9.52 13.48
N LYS A 62 -0.31 -9.57 14.78
CA LYS A 62 -1.15 -10.62 15.39
C LYS A 62 -2.58 -10.21 15.58
N GLU A 63 -2.87 -8.92 15.58
CA GLU A 63 -4.21 -8.38 15.81
C GLU A 63 -5.10 -8.67 14.59
N ASP A 64 -6.33 -9.08 14.87
CA ASP A 64 -7.33 -9.29 13.83
C ASP A 64 -7.65 -7.96 13.12
N ILE A 65 -7.97 -8.05 11.82
CA ILE A 65 -8.45 -6.92 11.03
C ILE A 65 -9.80 -7.28 10.45
N THR A 66 -10.80 -6.45 10.73
CA THR A 66 -12.15 -6.63 10.19
C THR A 66 -12.45 -5.51 9.23
N ILE A 67 -12.61 -5.84 7.95
CA ILE A 67 -13.01 -4.91 6.88
C ILE A 67 -13.88 -5.67 5.88
N LEU A 68 -14.78 -4.96 5.20
CA LEU A 68 -15.65 -5.55 4.17
C LEU A 68 -16.43 -6.76 4.67
N ASN A 69 -16.85 -6.73 5.93
CA ASN A 69 -17.60 -7.81 6.59
C ASN A 69 -16.80 -9.12 6.74
N ASN A 70 -15.48 -9.05 6.65
CA ASN A 70 -14.60 -10.19 6.83
C ASN A 70 -13.59 -9.91 7.93
N THR A 71 -13.31 -10.92 8.74
CA THR A 71 -12.26 -10.84 9.76
C THR A 71 -11.06 -11.65 9.29
N PHE A 72 -9.92 -10.95 9.16
CA PHE A 72 -8.64 -11.55 8.77
C PHE A 72 -7.79 -11.73 10.01
N LYS A 73 -7.18 -12.90 10.15
CA LYS A 73 -6.44 -13.30 11.35
C LYS A 73 -4.98 -13.59 11.02
N PHE A 74 -4.16 -13.54 12.06
CA PHE A 74 -2.79 -14.01 11.96
C PHE A 74 -2.78 -15.55 11.93
N VAL A 75 -1.95 -16.11 11.04
CA VAL A 75 -1.77 -17.56 10.91
C VAL A 75 -0.34 -17.89 11.33
N ALA A 76 -0.19 -18.66 12.40
CA ALA A 76 1.12 -19.12 12.85
C ALA A 76 1.65 -20.20 11.92
N GLN A 77 2.94 -20.11 11.55
CA GLN A 77 3.59 -21.06 10.67
C GLN A 77 5.04 -21.23 11.12
N GLY A 78 5.31 -22.28 11.87
CA GLY A 78 6.62 -22.50 12.47
C GLY A 78 6.93 -21.39 13.50
N GLN A 79 8.13 -20.81 13.42
CA GLN A 79 8.54 -19.72 14.31
C GLN A 79 8.03 -18.37 13.85
N ARG A 80 7.42 -18.29 12.68
CA ARG A 80 6.88 -17.09 12.09
C ARG A 80 5.41 -17.29 11.77
N GLY A 81 4.92 -16.51 10.91
CA GLY A 81 3.56 -16.58 10.43
C GLY A 81 3.27 -15.43 9.50
N TYR A 82 2.01 -15.29 9.14
CA TYR A 82 1.58 -14.21 8.26
C TYR A 82 0.14 -13.85 8.60
N HIS A 83 -0.22 -12.61 8.27
CA HIS A 83 -1.60 -12.17 8.40
C HIS A 83 -2.38 -12.58 7.16
N GLU A 84 -3.59 -13.08 7.34
CA GLU A 84 -4.43 -13.50 6.22
C GLU A 84 -4.71 -12.37 5.23
N LEU A 85 -4.85 -11.13 5.73
CA LEU A 85 -5.06 -10.00 4.85
C LEU A 85 -3.84 -9.73 3.96
N ALA A 86 -2.63 -9.90 4.48
CA ALA A 86 -1.42 -9.76 3.68
C ALA A 86 -1.40 -10.80 2.56
N ALA A 87 -1.72 -12.05 2.87
CA ALA A 87 -1.79 -13.10 1.85
C ALA A 87 -2.82 -12.78 0.77
N ALA A 88 -3.97 -12.25 1.17
CA ALA A 88 -5.02 -11.86 0.22
C ALA A 88 -4.56 -10.71 -0.67
N LEU A 89 -3.99 -9.65 -0.09
CA LEU A 89 -3.54 -8.47 -0.83
C LEU A 89 -2.37 -8.79 -1.77
N LEU A 90 -1.47 -9.68 -1.36
CA LEU A 90 -0.30 -10.04 -2.14
C LEU A 90 -0.53 -11.25 -3.04
N ASN A 91 -1.75 -11.79 -3.03
CA ASN A 91 -2.12 -12.96 -3.81
C ASN A 91 -1.17 -14.14 -3.55
N GLY A 92 -0.81 -14.32 -2.29
CA GLY A 92 0.08 -15.40 -1.86
C GLY A 92 1.57 -15.17 -2.11
N LYS A 93 1.93 -14.08 -2.79
CA LYS A 93 3.33 -13.76 -3.10
C LYS A 93 3.93 -12.91 -1.99
N MET A 94 4.36 -13.56 -0.93
CA MET A 94 4.82 -12.91 0.30
C MET A 94 6.24 -12.37 0.15
N SER A 95 6.40 -11.27 -0.58
CA SER A 95 7.67 -10.57 -0.74
C SER A 95 7.58 -9.16 -0.16
N TYR A 96 8.69 -8.66 0.39
CA TYR A 96 8.74 -7.37 1.08
C TYR A 96 9.97 -6.58 0.66
N PRO A 97 9.86 -5.26 0.48
CA PRO A 97 8.61 -4.49 0.57
C PRO A 97 7.72 -4.73 -0.64
N THR A 98 6.43 -4.64 -0.45
CA THR A 98 5.45 -4.54 -1.52
C THR A 98 4.49 -3.43 -1.14
N VAL A 99 4.30 -2.46 -2.03
CA VAL A 99 3.30 -1.42 -1.81
C VAL A 99 2.09 -1.70 -2.69
N ILE A 100 0.92 -1.26 -2.23
CA ILE A 100 -0.34 -1.54 -2.89
C ILE A 100 -1.09 -0.25 -3.09
N PHE A 101 -1.58 -0.03 -4.30
CA PHE A 101 -2.48 1.07 -4.62
C PHE A 101 -3.88 0.53 -4.80
N MET A 102 -4.84 1.14 -4.10
CA MET A 102 -6.25 0.78 -4.16
C MET A 102 -7.09 2.03 -4.39
N ASN A 103 -8.26 1.86 -4.99
CA ASN A 103 -9.18 2.99 -5.11
C ASN A 103 -9.98 3.17 -3.79
N ASP A 104 -10.84 4.19 -3.76
CA ASP A 104 -11.64 4.51 -2.57
C ASP A 104 -12.72 3.46 -2.25
N LYS A 105 -12.97 2.55 -3.18
CA LYS A 105 -13.90 1.43 -2.98
C LYS A 105 -13.19 0.17 -2.49
N PHE A 106 -11.93 0.29 -2.14
CA PHE A 106 -11.09 -0.80 -1.67
C PHE A 106 -10.86 -1.87 -2.74
N GLU A 107 -10.84 -1.45 -4.00
CA GLU A 107 -10.53 -2.30 -5.12
C GLU A 107 -9.05 -2.17 -5.49
N MET A 108 -8.42 -3.30 -5.79
CA MET A 108 -7.00 -3.33 -6.14
C MET A 108 -6.73 -2.63 -7.47
N LEU A 109 -5.81 -1.65 -7.45
CA LEU A 109 -5.31 -1.04 -8.68
C LEU A 109 -4.01 -1.71 -9.10
N SER A 110 -3.05 -1.80 -8.21
CA SER A 110 -1.81 -2.51 -8.50
C SER A 110 -0.99 -2.78 -7.25
N PRO A 111 -0.45 -4.00 -7.09
CA PRO A 111 0.67 -4.23 -6.20
C PRO A 111 1.95 -3.83 -6.93
N VAL A 112 2.92 -3.29 -6.18
CA VAL A 112 4.23 -2.93 -6.71
C VAL A 112 5.28 -3.54 -5.79
N PRO A 113 5.84 -4.69 -6.17
CA PRO A 113 6.86 -5.34 -5.34
C PRO A 113 8.21 -4.69 -5.50
N GLY A 114 8.99 -4.73 -4.42
CA GLY A 114 10.38 -4.33 -4.43
C GLY A 114 10.64 -2.91 -4.03
N TYR A 115 11.92 -2.62 -3.80
CA TYR A 115 12.41 -1.31 -3.41
C TYR A 115 12.25 -0.32 -4.57
N GLN A 116 11.76 0.88 -4.24
CA GLN A 116 11.60 1.99 -5.20
C GLN A 116 12.32 3.22 -4.68
N GLU A 117 13.13 3.84 -5.53
CA GLU A 117 13.75 5.12 -5.22
C GLU A 117 12.74 6.27 -5.36
N PRO A 118 13.02 7.45 -4.75
CA PRO A 118 12.04 8.54 -4.70
C PRO A 118 11.45 8.96 -6.05
N VAL A 119 12.29 9.16 -7.05
CA VAL A 119 11.82 9.62 -8.37
C VAL A 119 10.92 8.58 -9.02
N GLN A 120 11.32 7.32 -8.99
CA GLN A 120 10.54 6.22 -9.56
C GLN A 120 9.25 6.03 -8.78
N PHE A 121 9.31 6.10 -7.46
CA PHE A 121 8.12 5.96 -6.62
C PHE A 121 7.09 7.04 -6.92
N LEU A 122 7.53 8.31 -7.01
CA LEU A 122 6.63 9.42 -7.32
C LEU A 122 5.98 9.25 -8.69
N LYS A 123 6.72 8.73 -9.66
CA LYS A 123 6.18 8.46 -10.99
C LYS A 123 5.04 7.44 -10.92
N ILE A 124 5.25 6.36 -10.19
CA ILE A 124 4.23 5.33 -9.99
C ILE A 124 3.03 5.90 -9.23
N ALA A 125 3.27 6.60 -8.13
CA ALA A 125 2.21 7.18 -7.31
C ALA A 125 1.38 8.20 -8.08
N ASN A 126 2.00 9.02 -8.92
CA ASN A 126 1.28 9.99 -9.75
C ASN A 126 0.40 9.30 -10.79
N PHE A 127 0.87 8.21 -11.34
CA PHE A 127 0.08 7.44 -12.32
C PHE A 127 -1.28 7.04 -11.73
N PHE A 128 -1.31 6.59 -10.47
CA PHE A 128 -2.55 6.23 -9.80
C PHE A 128 -3.24 7.44 -9.15
N GLY A 129 -2.48 8.30 -8.50
CA GLY A 129 -3.03 9.43 -7.73
C GLY A 129 -3.70 10.49 -8.55
N SER A 130 -3.23 10.72 -9.78
CA SER A 130 -3.80 11.73 -10.69
C SER A 130 -4.84 11.16 -11.65
N ASP A 131 -5.22 9.89 -11.51
CA ASP A 131 -6.18 9.20 -12.37
C ASP A 131 -5.71 8.98 -13.82
N VAL A 132 -4.44 9.22 -14.11
CA VAL A 132 -3.87 8.96 -15.45
C VAL A 132 -4.09 7.51 -15.86
N TYR A 133 -4.02 6.58 -14.89
CA TYR A 133 -4.18 5.15 -15.16
C TYR A 133 -5.52 4.79 -15.82
N ARG A 134 -6.54 5.64 -15.68
CA ARG A 134 -7.87 5.38 -16.23
C ARG A 134 -7.91 5.49 -17.76
N ASN A 135 -7.02 6.31 -18.32
CA ASN A 135 -7.05 6.65 -19.76
C ASN A 135 -5.74 6.31 -20.47
N THR A 136 -4.70 5.97 -19.74
CA THR A 136 -3.35 5.79 -20.29
C THR A 136 -2.73 4.55 -19.66
N SER A 137 -2.10 3.71 -20.48
CA SER A 137 -1.38 2.55 -19.98
C SER A 137 -0.08 3.00 -19.31
N TRP A 138 0.48 2.15 -18.47
CA TRP A 138 1.77 2.43 -17.83
C TRP A 138 2.87 2.63 -18.88
N GLU A 139 2.88 1.79 -19.91
CA GLU A 139 3.87 1.87 -21.00
C GLU A 139 3.82 3.22 -21.71
N GLU A 140 2.63 3.72 -21.99
CA GLU A 140 2.44 5.03 -22.62
C GLU A 140 2.87 6.17 -21.69
N TYR A 141 2.49 6.05 -20.42
CA TYR A 141 2.77 7.08 -19.42
C TYR A 141 4.27 7.27 -19.22
N VAL A 142 5.05 6.18 -19.14
CA VAL A 142 6.50 6.27 -18.91
C VAL A 142 7.27 6.82 -20.11
N LYS A 143 6.66 6.86 -21.28
CA LYS A 143 7.27 7.45 -22.47
C LYS A 143 7.12 8.98 -22.54
N GLN A 144 6.28 9.55 -21.71
CA GLN A 144 6.05 11.00 -21.70
C GLN A 144 7.16 11.78 -21.02
#